data_53ce90e3ac5ef6ffc69ed9ca5fca3558
#
_entry.id   53ce90e3ac5ef6ffc69ed9ca5fca3558
#
_cell.length_a   1.000
_cell.length_b   1.000
_cell.length_c   1.000
_cell.angle_alpha   90.00
_cell.angle_beta   90.00
_cell.angle_gamma   90.00
#
_symmetry.space_group_name_H-M   'P 1'
#
loop_
_entity.id
_entity.type
_entity.pdbx_description
1 polymer ?
#
loop_
_entity_poly.entity_id
_entity_poly.type
_entity_poly.pdbx_seq_one_letter_code
_entity_poly.pdbx_strand_id
1 'polypeptide(L)'
;MTTSRALWLTGKMKAELKPAMIGPLTEGELLVESRFGAISRGTEALVAEGSVPESEHDCMRAPLQDGEFPFPVKYGYAVVGTVKAGSETPAGQTVFCLHPHQDLFHVPADMAIAVPPDVPASRAVLAANMETALNGIWDANILAGDKVTIVGGGLVGLLAAYLSARIPGTDVTLIDVNSEREALATAFGCRFALPGEAEGSACHSDVVLHASATSEGLATAISVAGFEARIVEMSWFGDGMVNIPLGGRFHSHRLSIVGSQVGHVPAARGARWPLLRRLETSLALLADDRLDILISGETAFDDLATSYVRILADPNTLCHRIRYF
;
A
#
# COMPACT_ATOMS: atom_id res chain seq x y z
N MET A 1 32.14 8.38 -10.73
CA MET A 1 31.02 8.43 -9.77
C MET A 1 29.86 9.13 -10.48
N THR A 2 28.73 8.47 -10.55
CA THR A 2 27.52 9.02 -11.17
C THR A 2 26.72 9.74 -10.10
N THR A 3 26.25 10.96 -10.39
CA THR A 3 25.39 11.72 -9.48
C THR A 3 23.94 11.29 -9.65
N SER A 4 23.29 10.99 -8.57
CA SER A 4 21.86 10.71 -8.45
C SER A 4 21.24 11.70 -7.46
N ARG A 5 19.92 11.75 -7.38
CA ARG A 5 19.19 12.53 -6.37
C ARG A 5 18.14 11.65 -5.72
N ALA A 6 17.96 11.83 -4.42
CA ALA A 6 16.97 11.11 -3.62
C ALA A 6 16.14 12.09 -2.78
N LEU A 7 14.88 11.72 -2.51
CA LEU A 7 14.04 12.44 -1.56
C LEU A 7 14.39 12.03 -0.13
N TRP A 8 14.67 13.01 0.71
CA TRP A 8 14.94 12.86 2.12
C TRP A 8 13.92 13.61 2.94
N LEU A 9 13.41 12.97 3.97
CA LEU A 9 12.69 13.63 5.04
C LEU A 9 13.71 14.10 6.07
N THR A 10 13.86 15.42 6.19
CA THR A 10 14.91 16.06 7.02
C THR A 10 14.39 16.58 8.36
N GLY A 11 13.09 16.48 8.56
CA GLY A 11 12.37 16.87 9.76
C GLY A 11 10.87 16.68 9.55
N LYS A 12 10.08 16.91 10.58
CA LYS A 12 8.63 16.77 10.53
C LYS A 12 8.02 17.56 9.37
N MET A 13 7.32 16.86 8.48
CA MET A 13 6.71 17.39 7.26
C MET A 13 7.67 18.24 6.42
N LYS A 14 8.95 17.85 6.37
CA LYS A 14 9.98 18.56 5.62
C LYS A 14 10.72 17.59 4.69
N ALA A 15 10.55 17.78 3.39
CA ALA A 15 11.16 16.97 2.33
C ALA A 15 12.19 17.79 1.54
N GLU A 16 13.32 17.18 1.19
CA GLU A 16 14.39 17.79 0.40
C GLU A 16 14.94 16.81 -0.62
N LEU A 17 15.20 17.25 -1.85
CA LEU A 17 15.98 16.48 -2.80
C LEU A 17 17.47 16.67 -2.48
N LYS A 18 18.17 15.57 -2.20
CA LYS A 18 19.61 15.58 -1.92
C LYS A 18 20.39 14.78 -2.94
N PRO A 19 21.62 15.21 -3.27
CA PRO A 19 22.53 14.37 -4.05
C PRO A 19 22.78 13.02 -3.35
N ALA A 20 22.75 11.95 -4.14
CA ALA A 20 23.14 10.61 -3.75
C ALA A 20 24.30 10.16 -4.62
N MET A 21 25.40 9.71 -4.00
CA MET A 21 26.57 9.23 -4.73
C MET A 21 26.40 7.75 -5.01
N ILE A 22 26.50 7.37 -6.28
CA ILE A 22 26.49 5.96 -6.68
C ILE A 22 27.93 5.52 -6.91
N GLY A 23 28.36 4.49 -6.18
CA GLY A 23 29.64 3.83 -6.33
C GLY A 23 29.73 3.01 -7.64
N PRO A 24 30.80 2.25 -7.85
CA PRO A 24 30.85 1.26 -8.91
C PRO A 24 29.83 0.14 -8.64
N LEU A 25 29.26 -0.41 -9.71
CA LEU A 25 28.37 -1.56 -9.64
C LEU A 25 29.14 -2.79 -9.13
N THR A 26 28.58 -3.50 -8.17
CA THR A 26 29.17 -4.74 -7.64
C THR A 26 28.48 -5.98 -8.26
N GLU A 27 29.10 -7.16 -8.11
CA GLU A 27 28.54 -8.43 -8.58
C GLU A 27 27.22 -8.72 -7.86
N GLY A 28 26.20 -9.17 -8.59
CA GLY A 28 24.86 -9.43 -8.06
C GLY A 28 23.98 -8.20 -7.92
N GLU A 29 24.45 -7.01 -8.30
CA GLU A 29 23.64 -5.79 -8.32
C GLU A 29 23.23 -5.38 -9.75
N LEU A 30 22.14 -4.63 -9.80
CA LEU A 30 21.68 -3.93 -11.00
C LEU A 30 21.73 -2.43 -10.76
N LEU A 31 22.09 -1.69 -11.81
CA LEU A 31 21.88 -0.23 -11.88
C LEU A 31 20.52 0.04 -12.51
N VAL A 32 19.61 0.65 -11.76
CA VAL A 32 18.26 0.96 -12.23
C VAL A 32 18.05 2.46 -12.31
N GLU A 33 17.54 2.92 -13.46
CA GLU A 33 17.10 4.29 -13.68
C GLU A 33 15.59 4.36 -13.50
N SER A 34 15.14 5.16 -12.55
CA SER A 34 13.70 5.31 -12.23
C SER A 34 12.95 5.96 -13.39
N ARG A 35 11.78 5.44 -13.69
CA ARG A 35 10.81 6.02 -14.63
C ARG A 35 9.60 6.58 -13.91
N PHE A 36 9.04 5.80 -13.01
CA PHE A 36 7.90 6.16 -12.17
C PHE A 36 8.12 5.71 -10.73
N GLY A 37 7.53 6.44 -9.80
CA GLY A 37 7.37 6.03 -8.41
C GLY A 37 5.94 6.30 -7.96
N ALA A 38 5.59 5.85 -6.76
CA ALA A 38 4.32 6.18 -6.15
C ALA A 38 4.50 6.57 -4.69
N ILE A 39 3.78 7.61 -4.27
CA ILE A 39 3.63 7.97 -2.87
C ILE A 39 2.52 7.11 -2.27
N SER A 40 2.86 6.35 -1.24
CA SER A 40 1.91 5.61 -0.43
C SER A 40 1.46 6.48 0.74
N ARG A 41 0.43 7.30 0.51
CA ARG A 41 0.01 8.39 1.37
C ARG A 41 -0.10 8.01 2.85
N GLY A 42 -0.74 6.89 3.18
CA GLY A 42 -0.96 6.49 4.58
C GLY A 42 0.35 6.32 5.35
N THR A 43 1.23 5.46 4.88
CA THR A 43 2.51 5.15 5.51
C THR A 43 3.49 6.34 5.44
N GLU A 44 3.58 6.98 4.27
CA GLU A 44 4.53 8.08 4.10
C GLU A 44 4.14 9.33 4.88
N ALA A 45 2.84 9.58 5.10
CA ALA A 45 2.37 10.64 5.98
C ALA A 45 2.80 10.39 7.44
N LEU A 46 2.65 9.15 7.92
CA LEU A 46 3.05 8.75 9.27
C LEU A 46 4.56 8.92 9.48
N VAL A 47 5.36 8.51 8.48
CA VAL A 47 6.83 8.70 8.52
C VAL A 47 7.19 10.20 8.45
N ALA A 48 6.53 10.98 7.59
CA ALA A 48 6.79 12.41 7.46
C ALA A 48 6.38 13.21 8.71
N GLU A 49 5.37 12.75 9.45
CA GLU A 49 5.00 13.31 10.76
C GLU A 49 6.01 12.94 11.87
N GLY A 50 6.83 11.90 11.67
CA GLY A 50 7.73 11.36 12.67
C GLY A 50 7.02 10.52 13.73
N SER A 51 5.86 9.93 13.38
CA SER A 51 4.97 9.18 14.26
C SER A 51 5.20 7.67 14.21
N VAL A 52 6.38 7.23 13.77
CA VAL A 52 6.79 5.82 13.90
C VAL A 52 7.19 5.59 15.36
N PRO A 53 6.56 4.63 16.09
CA PRO A 53 6.93 4.34 17.46
C PRO A 53 8.40 3.93 17.56
N GLU A 54 9.11 4.38 18.59
CA GLU A 54 10.56 4.07 18.75
C GLU A 54 10.82 2.56 18.82
N SER A 55 9.90 1.80 19.44
CA SER A 55 9.97 0.33 19.50
C SER A 55 9.90 -0.34 18.14
N GLU A 56 9.38 0.35 17.13
CA GLU A 56 9.14 -0.18 15.78
C GLU A 56 10.16 0.31 14.74
N HIS A 57 11.13 1.15 15.15
CA HIS A 57 12.10 1.74 14.23
C HIS A 57 12.87 0.69 13.41
N ASP A 58 13.27 -0.42 14.02
CA ASP A 58 14.02 -1.47 13.33
C ASP A 58 13.12 -2.35 12.44
N CYS A 59 11.98 -2.82 12.96
CA CYS A 59 11.13 -3.78 12.26
C CYS A 59 10.27 -3.13 11.16
N MET A 60 10.02 -1.82 11.23
CA MET A 60 9.23 -1.09 10.24
C MET A 60 10.07 -0.33 9.20
N ARG A 61 11.36 -0.59 9.14
CA ARG A 61 12.20 -0.07 8.04
C ARG A 61 11.69 -0.56 6.70
N ALA A 62 11.56 0.38 5.75
CA ALA A 62 11.29 -0.01 4.37
C ALA A 62 12.53 -0.70 3.76
N PRO A 63 12.35 -1.60 2.78
CA PRO A 63 13.47 -2.16 2.05
C PRO A 63 14.36 -1.06 1.48
N LEU A 64 15.68 -1.23 1.61
CA LEU A 64 16.69 -0.27 1.11
C LEU A 64 16.55 1.16 1.66
N GLN A 65 15.83 1.34 2.76
CA GLN A 65 15.77 2.61 3.49
C GLN A 65 17.17 3.02 3.93
N ASP A 66 17.47 4.32 3.80
CA ASP A 66 18.72 4.93 4.26
C ASP A 66 18.41 6.01 5.31
N GLY A 67 19.33 6.24 6.24
CA GLY A 67 19.07 7.06 7.41
C GLY A 67 18.22 6.34 8.46
N GLU A 68 17.81 7.07 9.49
CA GLU A 68 17.13 6.53 10.67
C GLU A 68 15.81 7.29 10.93
N PHE A 69 14.81 6.57 11.47
CA PHE A 69 13.64 7.20 12.04
C PHE A 69 14.01 7.99 13.32
N PRO A 70 13.32 9.12 13.62
CA PRO A 70 12.33 9.73 12.75
C PRO A 70 12.95 10.51 11.58
N PHE A 71 14.15 11.09 11.77
CA PHE A 71 14.82 11.95 10.76
C PHE A 71 16.33 12.04 11.03
N PRO A 72 17.17 12.26 9.97
CA PRO A 72 16.80 12.26 8.56
C PRO A 72 16.64 10.85 8.03
N VAL A 73 15.65 10.63 7.14
CA VAL A 73 15.40 9.34 6.52
C VAL A 73 15.11 9.48 5.02
N LYS A 74 15.68 8.61 4.20
CA LYS A 74 15.35 8.42 2.79
C LYS A 74 14.31 7.32 2.71
N TYR A 75 13.08 7.68 2.35
CA TYR A 75 11.93 6.77 2.44
C TYR A 75 11.19 6.63 1.12
N GLY A 76 10.25 5.72 1.07
CA GLY A 76 9.48 5.27 -0.08
C GLY A 76 9.78 3.80 -0.38
N TYR A 77 8.92 3.16 -1.18
CA TYR A 77 9.04 1.73 -1.47
C TYR A 77 8.30 1.32 -2.76
N ALA A 78 8.08 2.25 -3.66
CA ALA A 78 7.39 1.94 -4.92
C ALA A 78 8.09 2.69 -6.08
N VAL A 79 9.02 2.02 -6.73
CA VAL A 79 9.75 2.54 -7.89
C VAL A 79 9.67 1.55 -9.04
N VAL A 80 9.34 2.05 -10.23
CA VAL A 80 9.44 1.32 -11.50
C VAL A 80 10.53 1.97 -12.32
N GLY A 81 11.49 1.20 -12.75
CA GLY A 81 12.65 1.70 -13.49
C GLY A 81 13.07 0.80 -14.64
N THR A 82 14.12 1.23 -15.33
CA THR A 82 14.75 0.49 -16.42
C THR A 82 16.16 0.08 -15.99
N VAL A 83 16.50 -1.17 -16.16
CA VAL A 83 17.84 -1.69 -15.92
C VAL A 83 18.81 -1.06 -16.92
N LYS A 84 19.86 -0.40 -16.42
CA LYS A 84 20.91 0.24 -17.23
C LYS A 84 22.16 -0.62 -17.33
N ALA A 85 22.49 -1.35 -16.26
CA ALA A 85 23.65 -2.22 -16.16
C ALA A 85 23.45 -3.33 -15.11
N GLY A 86 24.17 -4.41 -15.23
CA GLY A 86 24.17 -5.59 -14.37
C GLY A 86 24.28 -6.86 -15.22
N SER A 87 24.67 -7.97 -14.60
CA SER A 87 24.85 -9.26 -15.31
C SER A 87 23.61 -10.15 -15.25
N GLU A 88 22.75 -9.99 -14.25
CA GLU A 88 21.64 -10.89 -13.92
C GLU A 88 20.38 -10.61 -14.77
N THR A 89 20.20 -9.36 -15.20
CA THR A 89 18.99 -8.92 -15.91
C THR A 89 19.38 -8.09 -17.14
N PRO A 90 18.77 -8.33 -18.32
CA PRO A 90 19.07 -7.59 -19.53
C PRO A 90 18.89 -6.08 -19.38
N ALA A 91 19.83 -5.29 -19.92
CA ALA A 91 19.67 -3.86 -20.03
C ALA A 91 18.42 -3.51 -20.86
N GLY A 92 17.66 -2.50 -20.42
CA GLY A 92 16.39 -2.13 -21.03
C GLY A 92 15.16 -2.83 -20.39
N GLN A 93 15.36 -3.87 -19.57
CA GLN A 93 14.26 -4.52 -18.85
C GLN A 93 13.59 -3.53 -17.89
N THR A 94 12.25 -3.50 -17.91
CA THR A 94 11.46 -2.76 -16.91
C THR A 94 11.31 -3.60 -15.66
N VAL A 95 11.65 -3.01 -14.50
CA VAL A 95 11.58 -3.69 -13.20
C VAL A 95 10.84 -2.82 -12.17
N PHE A 96 10.19 -3.48 -11.23
CA PHE A 96 9.66 -2.89 -10.00
C PHE A 96 10.62 -3.18 -8.84
N CYS A 97 10.89 -2.15 -8.03
CA CYS A 97 11.74 -2.26 -6.85
C CYS A 97 11.07 -1.64 -5.63
N LEU A 98 11.14 -2.33 -4.50
CA LEU A 98 10.82 -1.74 -3.19
C LEU A 98 12.00 -0.84 -2.78
N HIS A 99 12.06 0.35 -3.35
CA HIS A 99 13.18 1.28 -3.18
C HIS A 99 12.65 2.69 -2.83
N PRO A 100 13.38 3.46 -1.99
CA PRO A 100 13.08 4.86 -1.74
C PRO A 100 13.05 5.71 -3.00
N HIS A 101 12.42 6.89 -2.93
CA HIS A 101 12.30 7.81 -4.06
C HIS A 101 13.67 8.36 -4.48
N GLN A 102 14.24 7.79 -5.52
CA GLN A 102 15.57 8.12 -6.06
C GLN A 102 15.59 7.94 -7.58
N ASP A 103 16.28 8.79 -8.31
CA ASP A 103 16.27 8.79 -9.79
C ASP A 103 17.18 7.71 -10.41
N LEU A 104 18.28 7.37 -9.75
CA LEU A 104 19.21 6.31 -10.20
C LEU A 104 19.78 5.62 -8.96
N PHE A 105 19.80 4.28 -8.94
CA PHE A 105 20.21 3.54 -7.76
C PHE A 105 20.72 2.12 -8.09
N HIS A 106 21.50 1.55 -7.17
CA HIS A 106 21.84 0.13 -7.18
C HIS A 106 20.79 -0.65 -6.37
N VAL A 107 20.51 -1.85 -6.82
CA VAL A 107 19.62 -2.79 -6.15
C VAL A 107 20.15 -4.22 -6.33
N PRO A 108 20.09 -5.09 -5.30
CA PRO A 108 20.32 -6.53 -5.48
C PRO A 108 19.41 -7.09 -6.59
N ALA A 109 19.95 -7.92 -7.47
CA ALA A 109 19.23 -8.40 -8.65
C ALA A 109 17.93 -9.16 -8.29
N ASP A 110 17.94 -9.88 -7.17
CA ASP A 110 16.78 -10.62 -6.64
C ASP A 110 15.69 -9.72 -6.05
N MET A 111 15.97 -8.43 -5.83
CA MET A 111 15.00 -7.41 -5.38
C MET A 111 14.44 -6.56 -6.54
N ALA A 112 14.90 -6.77 -7.77
CA ALA A 112 14.43 -6.09 -8.98
C ALA A 112 13.47 -7.02 -9.75
N ILE A 113 12.18 -6.85 -9.54
CA ILE A 113 11.17 -7.76 -10.08
C ILE A 113 10.74 -7.34 -11.47
N ALA A 114 10.85 -8.23 -12.45
CA ALA A 114 10.46 -7.94 -13.82
C ALA A 114 8.96 -7.58 -13.88
N VAL A 115 8.64 -6.44 -14.50
CA VAL A 115 7.25 -6.03 -14.74
C VAL A 115 6.71 -6.88 -15.90
N PRO A 116 5.55 -7.56 -15.74
CA PRO A 116 4.93 -8.31 -16.81
C PRO A 116 4.67 -7.45 -18.05
N PRO A 117 4.78 -7.99 -19.28
CA PRO A 117 4.68 -7.22 -20.52
C PRO A 117 3.30 -6.60 -20.74
N ASP A 118 2.25 -7.13 -20.14
CA ASP A 118 0.88 -6.64 -20.18
C ASP A 118 0.57 -5.60 -19.08
N VAL A 119 1.54 -5.30 -18.21
CA VAL A 119 1.42 -4.28 -17.18
C VAL A 119 2.19 -3.02 -17.60
N PRO A 120 1.53 -1.89 -17.85
CA PRO A 120 2.23 -0.64 -18.13
C PRO A 120 3.10 -0.20 -16.92
N ALA A 121 4.32 0.28 -17.20
CA ALA A 121 5.22 0.80 -16.17
C ALA A 121 4.57 1.87 -15.28
N SER A 122 3.70 2.69 -15.87
CA SER A 122 2.94 3.74 -15.18
C SER A 122 1.91 3.20 -14.18
N ARG A 123 1.42 1.96 -14.33
CA ARG A 123 0.48 1.29 -13.43
C ARG A 123 1.22 0.36 -12.46
N ALA A 124 2.37 -0.16 -12.84
CA ALA A 124 3.18 -1.04 -12.01
C ALA A 124 3.60 -0.40 -10.67
N VAL A 125 3.54 0.93 -10.54
CA VAL A 125 3.75 1.66 -9.28
C VAL A 125 2.78 1.27 -8.17
N LEU A 126 1.62 0.69 -8.50
CA LEU A 126 0.64 0.19 -7.54
C LEU A 126 1.06 -1.12 -6.86
N ALA A 127 2.15 -1.77 -7.28
CA ALA A 127 2.50 -3.13 -6.88
C ALA A 127 2.64 -3.31 -5.36
N ALA A 128 3.30 -2.39 -4.66
CA ALA A 128 3.45 -2.47 -3.20
C ALA A 128 2.09 -2.38 -2.46
N ASN A 129 1.20 -1.50 -2.91
CA ASN A 129 -0.13 -1.37 -2.31
C ASN A 129 -1.05 -2.54 -2.70
N MET A 130 -0.92 -3.08 -3.92
CA MET A 130 -1.61 -4.31 -4.34
C MET A 130 -1.13 -5.50 -3.51
N GLU A 131 0.17 -5.58 -3.21
CA GLU A 131 0.74 -6.61 -2.34
C GLU A 131 0.16 -6.55 -0.92
N THR A 132 0.04 -5.34 -0.37
CA THR A 132 -0.60 -5.10 0.93
C THR A 132 -2.07 -5.55 0.91
N ALA A 133 -2.83 -5.17 -0.11
CA ALA A 133 -4.22 -5.59 -0.26
C ALA A 133 -4.35 -7.11 -0.41
N LEU A 134 -3.51 -7.74 -1.24
CA LEU A 134 -3.50 -9.20 -1.42
C LEU A 134 -3.19 -9.94 -0.12
N ASN A 135 -2.24 -9.42 0.69
CA ASN A 135 -1.95 -9.98 2.00
C ASN A 135 -3.17 -9.90 2.92
N GLY A 136 -3.84 -8.76 2.96
CA GLY A 136 -5.07 -8.56 3.73
C GLY A 136 -6.19 -9.53 3.33
N ILE A 137 -6.39 -9.78 2.03
CA ILE A 137 -7.34 -10.79 1.52
C ILE A 137 -6.97 -12.20 2.02
N TRP A 138 -5.68 -12.51 2.08
CA TRP A 138 -5.23 -13.81 2.58
C TRP A 138 -5.41 -13.96 4.09
N ASP A 139 -5.15 -12.90 4.88
CA ASP A 139 -5.41 -12.87 6.33
C ASP A 139 -6.91 -12.95 6.63
N ALA A 140 -7.71 -12.33 5.76
CA ALA A 140 -9.17 -12.34 5.84
C ALA A 140 -9.76 -13.72 5.58
N ASN A 141 -9.09 -14.55 4.78
CA ASN A 141 -9.56 -15.87 4.36
C ASN A 141 -10.94 -15.82 3.71
N ILE A 142 -11.17 -14.84 2.83
CA ILE A 142 -12.45 -14.66 2.13
C ILE A 142 -12.74 -15.86 1.24
N LEU A 143 -13.95 -16.38 1.35
CA LEU A 143 -14.43 -17.52 0.57
C LEU A 143 -15.49 -17.10 -0.44
N ALA A 144 -15.74 -17.97 -1.40
CA ALA A 144 -16.82 -17.77 -2.37
C ALA A 144 -18.18 -17.67 -1.65
N GLY A 145 -18.93 -16.60 -1.95
CA GLY A 145 -20.25 -16.34 -1.38
C GLY A 145 -20.25 -15.47 -0.12
N ASP A 146 -19.08 -15.10 0.43
CA ASP A 146 -19.01 -14.27 1.63
C ASP A 146 -19.55 -12.85 1.38
N LYS A 147 -20.17 -12.29 2.43
CA LYS A 147 -20.44 -10.87 2.55
C LYS A 147 -19.22 -10.19 3.14
N VAL A 148 -18.60 -9.32 2.35
CA VAL A 148 -17.35 -8.64 2.70
C VAL A 148 -17.59 -7.15 2.84
N THR A 149 -17.17 -6.58 3.96
CA THR A 149 -17.17 -5.12 4.12
C THR A 149 -15.74 -4.60 4.19
N ILE A 150 -15.46 -3.54 3.43
CA ILE A 150 -14.21 -2.78 3.52
C ILE A 150 -14.52 -1.44 4.17
N VAL A 151 -13.86 -1.11 5.26
CA VAL A 151 -13.99 0.19 5.95
C VAL A 151 -12.73 1.01 5.70
N GLY A 152 -12.90 2.08 4.93
CA GLY A 152 -11.82 2.96 4.46
C GLY A 152 -11.55 2.79 2.97
N GLY A 153 -11.99 3.76 2.16
CA GLY A 153 -11.84 3.85 0.70
C GLY A 153 -10.55 4.55 0.27
N GLY A 154 -9.47 4.43 1.03
CA GLY A 154 -8.12 4.77 0.59
C GLY A 154 -7.59 3.77 -0.44
N LEU A 155 -6.34 3.98 -0.93
CA LEU A 155 -5.77 3.15 -1.99
C LEU A 155 -5.79 1.65 -1.64
N VAL A 156 -5.34 1.27 -0.45
CA VAL A 156 -5.30 -0.14 -0.01
C VAL A 156 -6.71 -0.72 0.13
N GLY A 157 -7.65 0.05 0.72
CA GLY A 157 -9.05 -0.40 0.85
C GLY A 157 -9.73 -0.59 -0.49
N LEU A 158 -9.52 0.31 -1.46
CA LEU A 158 -10.05 0.17 -2.82
C LEU A 158 -9.44 -1.04 -3.57
N LEU A 159 -8.14 -1.30 -3.40
CA LEU A 159 -7.50 -2.50 -3.94
C LEU A 159 -8.03 -3.78 -3.28
N ALA A 160 -8.28 -3.76 -1.96
CA ALA A 160 -8.91 -4.88 -1.26
C ALA A 160 -10.35 -5.10 -1.74
N ALA A 161 -11.13 -4.04 -1.96
CA ALA A 161 -12.48 -4.11 -2.53
C ALA A 161 -12.44 -4.71 -3.95
N TYR A 162 -11.53 -4.22 -4.80
CA TYR A 162 -11.29 -4.74 -6.14
C TYR A 162 -10.97 -6.25 -6.14
N LEU A 163 -10.11 -6.71 -5.25
CA LEU A 163 -9.75 -8.13 -5.14
C LEU A 163 -10.92 -8.96 -4.59
N SER A 164 -11.60 -8.48 -3.54
CA SER A 164 -12.75 -9.17 -2.93
C SER A 164 -13.89 -9.39 -3.92
N ALA A 165 -14.22 -8.39 -4.72
CA ALA A 165 -15.29 -8.46 -5.72
C ALA A 165 -15.02 -9.43 -6.87
N ARG A 166 -13.79 -9.97 -6.98
CA ARG A 166 -13.41 -10.98 -7.98
C ARG A 166 -13.44 -12.41 -7.44
N ILE A 167 -13.74 -12.57 -6.17
CA ILE A 167 -13.98 -13.90 -5.59
C ILE A 167 -15.43 -14.27 -5.93
N PRO A 168 -15.70 -15.42 -6.53
CA PRO A 168 -17.04 -15.77 -7.00
C PRO A 168 -18.12 -15.67 -5.93
N GLY A 169 -19.19 -14.93 -6.22
CA GLY A 169 -20.37 -14.85 -5.37
C GLY A 169 -20.22 -13.96 -4.13
N THR A 170 -19.10 -13.30 -3.92
CA THR A 170 -18.97 -12.34 -2.82
C THR A 170 -19.88 -11.14 -3.03
N ASP A 171 -20.44 -10.63 -1.92
CA ASP A 171 -21.20 -9.39 -1.86
C ASP A 171 -20.36 -8.35 -1.12
N VAL A 172 -19.74 -7.41 -1.86
CA VAL A 172 -18.76 -6.47 -1.32
C VAL A 172 -19.35 -5.09 -1.13
N THR A 173 -19.21 -4.54 0.09
CA THR A 173 -19.59 -3.16 0.42
C THR A 173 -18.36 -2.38 0.88
N LEU A 174 -18.11 -1.23 0.23
CA LEU A 174 -17.11 -0.24 0.67
C LEU A 174 -17.80 0.82 1.53
N ILE A 175 -17.25 1.08 2.72
CA ILE A 175 -17.70 2.17 3.60
C ILE A 175 -16.59 3.22 3.68
N ASP A 176 -16.93 4.47 3.37
CA ASP A 176 -16.01 5.60 3.53
C ASP A 176 -16.79 6.87 3.89
N VAL A 177 -16.12 7.82 4.56
CA VAL A 177 -16.66 9.14 4.86
C VAL A 177 -16.73 10.06 3.65
N ASN A 178 -15.91 9.79 2.63
CA ASN A 178 -15.84 10.55 1.39
C ASN A 178 -16.76 9.92 0.34
N SER A 179 -17.89 10.57 0.05
CA SER A 179 -18.86 10.10 -0.96
C SER A 179 -18.27 10.02 -2.39
N GLU A 180 -17.17 10.72 -2.70
CA GLU A 180 -16.50 10.60 -4.01
C GLU A 180 -15.94 9.18 -4.26
N ARG A 181 -15.80 8.35 -3.22
CA ARG A 181 -15.38 6.96 -3.33
C ARG A 181 -16.45 6.02 -3.92
N GLU A 182 -17.72 6.46 -3.95
CA GLU A 182 -18.83 5.67 -4.53
C GLU A 182 -18.60 5.30 -6.01
N ALA A 183 -18.14 6.26 -6.81
CA ALA A 183 -17.85 5.99 -8.22
C ALA A 183 -16.75 4.93 -8.40
N LEU A 184 -15.73 4.94 -7.54
CA LEU A 184 -14.64 3.96 -7.56
C LEU A 184 -15.12 2.58 -7.10
N ALA A 185 -15.91 2.52 -6.02
CA ALA A 185 -16.52 1.28 -5.54
C ALA A 185 -17.37 0.62 -6.63
N THR A 186 -18.23 1.40 -7.28
CA THR A 186 -19.10 0.95 -8.38
C THR A 186 -18.29 0.43 -9.57
N ALA A 187 -17.21 1.12 -9.97
CA ALA A 187 -16.33 0.69 -11.04
C ALA A 187 -15.67 -0.68 -10.76
N PHE A 188 -15.48 -1.03 -9.49
CA PHE A 188 -14.96 -2.33 -9.07
C PHE A 188 -16.04 -3.39 -8.82
N GLY A 189 -17.32 -3.03 -8.96
CA GLY A 189 -18.44 -3.94 -8.74
C GLY A 189 -18.84 -4.07 -7.26
N CYS A 190 -18.49 -3.09 -6.44
CA CYS A 190 -18.83 -3.03 -5.02
C CYS A 190 -20.00 -2.06 -4.78
N ARG A 191 -20.78 -2.33 -3.73
CA ARG A 191 -21.70 -1.34 -3.17
C ARG A 191 -20.91 -0.31 -2.38
N PHE A 192 -21.49 0.87 -2.21
CA PHE A 192 -20.95 1.93 -1.36
C PHE A 192 -21.96 2.32 -0.28
N ALA A 193 -21.44 2.72 0.89
CA ALA A 193 -22.25 3.30 1.96
C ALA A 193 -21.44 4.33 2.75
N LEU A 194 -22.10 5.36 3.26
CA LEU A 194 -21.55 6.23 4.28
C LEU A 194 -21.61 5.54 5.66
N PRO A 195 -20.75 5.90 6.64
CA PRO A 195 -20.76 5.26 7.96
C PRO A 195 -22.13 5.28 8.65
N GLY A 196 -22.93 6.36 8.48
CA GLY A 196 -24.29 6.46 9.02
C GLY A 196 -25.31 5.51 8.39
N GLU A 197 -24.99 4.92 7.23
CA GLU A 197 -25.84 3.99 6.49
C GLU A 197 -25.34 2.54 6.63
N ALA A 198 -24.22 2.34 7.32
CA ALA A 198 -23.50 1.07 7.38
C ALA A 198 -24.35 -0.08 7.91
N GLU A 199 -25.15 0.14 8.97
CA GLU A 199 -26.00 -0.90 9.57
C GLU A 199 -27.09 -1.38 8.62
N GLY A 200 -27.60 -0.52 7.73
CA GLY A 200 -28.57 -0.89 6.71
C GLY A 200 -27.94 -1.59 5.51
N SER A 201 -26.74 -1.21 5.13
CA SER A 201 -26.11 -1.60 3.86
C SER A 201 -25.14 -2.78 3.99
N ALA A 202 -24.51 -2.97 5.15
CA ALA A 202 -23.42 -3.91 5.35
C ALA A 202 -23.55 -4.78 6.61
N CYS A 203 -24.69 -4.78 7.30
CA CYS A 203 -24.84 -5.55 8.53
C CYS A 203 -24.72 -7.06 8.29
N HIS A 204 -24.15 -7.77 9.29
CA HIS A 204 -23.90 -9.21 9.26
C HIS A 204 -22.88 -9.65 8.20
N SER A 205 -21.82 -8.85 8.00
CA SER A 205 -20.70 -9.24 7.15
C SER A 205 -19.94 -10.44 7.75
N ASP A 206 -19.59 -11.41 6.91
CA ASP A 206 -18.81 -12.58 7.30
C ASP A 206 -17.36 -12.18 7.57
N VAL A 207 -16.86 -11.22 6.80
CA VAL A 207 -15.49 -10.67 6.89
C VAL A 207 -15.52 -9.16 6.77
N VAL A 208 -14.72 -8.48 7.58
CA VAL A 208 -14.53 -7.04 7.50
C VAL A 208 -13.04 -6.73 7.39
N LEU A 209 -12.64 -5.92 6.40
CA LEU A 209 -11.28 -5.37 6.31
C LEU A 209 -11.32 -3.90 6.72
N HIS A 210 -10.48 -3.51 7.67
CA HIS A 210 -10.35 -2.13 8.12
C HIS A 210 -9.05 -1.51 7.61
N ALA A 211 -9.16 -0.39 6.91
CA ALA A 211 -8.05 0.32 6.27
C ALA A 211 -8.18 1.86 6.38
N SER A 212 -8.97 2.35 7.34
CA SER A 212 -9.21 3.79 7.50
C SER A 212 -8.21 4.49 8.42
N ALA A 213 -7.49 3.74 9.26
CA ALA A 213 -6.60 4.23 10.30
C ALA A 213 -7.29 5.19 11.30
N THR A 214 -8.58 4.95 11.61
CA THR A 214 -9.34 5.75 12.58
C THR A 214 -10.07 4.87 13.59
N SER A 215 -10.23 5.36 14.83
CA SER A 215 -11.02 4.67 15.86
C SER A 215 -12.48 4.48 15.44
N GLU A 216 -13.05 5.50 14.80
CA GLU A 216 -14.44 5.50 14.31
C GLU A 216 -14.65 4.47 13.21
N GLY A 217 -13.66 4.32 12.30
CA GLY A 217 -13.70 3.30 11.27
C GLY A 217 -13.64 1.89 11.85
N LEU A 218 -12.78 1.65 12.84
CA LEU A 218 -12.70 0.34 13.50
C LEU A 218 -13.97 0.06 14.33
N ALA A 219 -14.57 1.07 14.96
CA ALA A 219 -15.86 0.94 15.62
C ALA A 219 -16.98 0.59 14.60
N THR A 220 -16.97 1.20 13.42
CA THR A 220 -17.86 0.86 12.29
C THR A 220 -17.64 -0.58 11.85
N ALA A 221 -16.40 -1.03 11.70
CA ALA A 221 -16.06 -2.42 11.36
C ALA A 221 -16.66 -3.42 12.37
N ILE A 222 -16.59 -3.11 13.67
CA ILE A 222 -17.21 -3.92 14.73
C ILE A 222 -18.74 -3.91 14.61
N SER A 223 -19.36 -2.79 14.27
CA SER A 223 -20.83 -2.66 14.19
C SER A 223 -21.46 -3.44 13.05
N VAL A 224 -20.77 -3.59 11.92
CA VAL A 224 -21.26 -4.29 10.72
C VAL A 224 -20.93 -5.79 10.71
N ALA A 225 -19.99 -6.22 11.55
CA ALA A 225 -19.54 -7.62 11.63
C ALA A 225 -20.65 -8.55 12.08
N GLY A 226 -20.82 -9.68 11.39
CA GLY A 226 -21.78 -10.74 11.73
C GLY A 226 -21.31 -11.60 12.91
N PHE A 227 -22.04 -12.68 13.19
CA PHE A 227 -21.67 -13.61 14.27
C PHE A 227 -20.40 -14.38 13.90
N GLU A 228 -19.42 -14.42 14.82
CA GLU A 228 -18.09 -15.02 14.63
C GLU A 228 -17.27 -14.43 13.47
N ALA A 229 -17.66 -13.26 12.96
CA ALA A 229 -16.95 -12.60 11.87
C ALA A 229 -15.51 -12.24 12.24
N ARG A 230 -14.66 -12.25 11.22
CA ARG A 230 -13.27 -11.81 11.31
C ARG A 230 -13.13 -10.36 10.82
N ILE A 231 -12.51 -9.53 11.66
CA ILE A 231 -12.12 -8.16 11.31
C ILE A 231 -10.60 -8.16 11.09
N VAL A 232 -10.17 -7.82 9.89
CA VAL A 232 -8.74 -7.71 9.53
C VAL A 232 -8.33 -6.26 9.61
N GLU A 233 -7.46 -5.95 10.57
CA GLU A 233 -6.90 -4.63 10.75
C GLU A 233 -5.66 -4.47 9.87
N MET A 234 -5.76 -3.61 8.86
CA MET A 234 -4.71 -3.33 7.89
C MET A 234 -4.05 -1.97 8.11
N SER A 235 -4.59 -1.17 9.03
CA SER A 235 -4.11 0.17 9.29
C SER A 235 -2.87 0.17 10.17
N TRP A 236 -1.95 1.08 9.88
CA TRP A 236 -0.86 1.39 10.78
C TRP A 236 -1.15 2.71 11.48
N PHE A 237 -1.44 2.64 12.79
CA PHE A 237 -1.83 3.81 13.59
C PHE A 237 -0.62 4.61 14.11
N GLY A 238 0.60 4.13 13.91
CA GLY A 238 1.80 4.75 14.48
C GLY A 238 1.78 4.72 16.00
N ASP A 239 2.09 5.85 16.62
CA ASP A 239 2.06 6.07 18.07
C ASP A 239 0.65 6.40 18.62
N GLY A 240 -0.36 6.40 17.75
CA GLY A 240 -1.75 6.72 18.11
C GLY A 240 -2.44 5.65 18.95
N MET A 241 -3.24 6.08 19.93
CA MET A 241 -4.13 5.21 20.71
C MET A 241 -5.48 5.05 20.03
N VAL A 242 -6.04 3.84 20.08
CA VAL A 242 -7.31 3.50 19.42
C VAL A 242 -8.36 3.12 20.47
N ASN A 243 -9.52 3.81 20.48
CA ASN A 243 -10.65 3.52 21.35
C ASN A 243 -11.73 2.77 20.58
N ILE A 244 -12.09 1.57 21.03
CA ILE A 244 -13.10 0.72 20.37
C ILE A 244 -14.10 0.10 21.35
N PRO A 245 -15.37 -0.14 20.92
CA PRO A 245 -16.45 -0.64 21.80
C PRO A 245 -16.43 -2.16 21.94
N LEU A 246 -15.56 -2.72 22.77
CA LEU A 246 -15.44 -4.17 22.97
C LEU A 246 -16.54 -4.78 23.85
N GLY A 247 -17.28 -3.98 24.62
CA GLY A 247 -18.31 -4.46 25.55
C GLY A 247 -19.65 -4.86 24.90
N GLY A 248 -19.85 -4.50 23.63
CA GLY A 248 -21.09 -4.78 22.87
C GLY A 248 -20.99 -5.97 21.94
N ARG A 249 -21.20 -5.71 20.66
CA ARG A 249 -21.20 -6.74 19.59
C ARG A 249 -19.93 -7.57 19.55
N PHE A 250 -18.76 -6.95 19.76
CA PHE A 250 -17.52 -7.68 19.81
C PHE A 250 -17.60 -8.89 20.74
N HIS A 251 -18.10 -8.69 21.97
CA HIS A 251 -18.23 -9.77 22.95
C HIS A 251 -19.37 -10.72 22.61
N SER A 252 -20.58 -10.19 22.37
CA SER A 252 -21.79 -11.02 22.19
C SER A 252 -21.80 -11.82 20.88
N HIS A 253 -21.14 -11.34 19.84
CA HIS A 253 -21.04 -12.01 18.53
C HIS A 253 -19.72 -12.79 18.37
N ARG A 254 -18.89 -12.89 19.41
CA ARG A 254 -17.61 -13.63 19.39
C ARG A 254 -16.70 -13.20 18.24
N LEU A 255 -16.61 -11.88 17.98
CA LEU A 255 -15.80 -11.35 16.89
C LEU A 255 -14.30 -11.54 17.18
N SER A 256 -13.50 -11.59 16.11
CA SER A 256 -12.04 -11.58 16.19
C SER A 256 -11.48 -10.40 15.44
N ILE A 257 -10.46 -9.73 16.00
CA ILE A 257 -9.67 -8.71 15.31
C ILE A 257 -8.28 -9.28 15.14
N VAL A 258 -7.79 -9.30 13.89
CA VAL A 258 -6.46 -9.83 13.54
C VAL A 258 -5.69 -8.77 12.76
N GLY A 259 -4.42 -8.58 13.10
CA GLY A 259 -3.54 -7.67 12.36
C GLY A 259 -3.09 -8.29 11.04
N SER A 260 -3.02 -7.47 9.99
CA SER A 260 -2.41 -7.83 8.71
C SER A 260 -1.25 -6.89 8.41
N GLN A 261 -0.04 -7.43 8.28
CA GLN A 261 1.16 -6.66 7.99
C GLN A 261 1.92 -7.30 6.83
N VAL A 262 2.19 -6.52 5.79
CA VAL A 262 2.70 -6.99 4.49
C VAL A 262 4.11 -7.60 4.55
N GLY A 263 4.92 -7.31 5.57
CA GLY A 263 6.23 -7.93 5.76
C GLY A 263 6.17 -9.45 6.02
N HIS A 264 4.98 -9.97 6.35
CA HIS A 264 4.79 -11.38 6.67
C HIS A 264 3.65 -11.99 5.86
N VAL A 265 3.90 -13.14 5.24
CA VAL A 265 2.86 -13.93 4.59
C VAL A 265 2.05 -14.64 5.68
N PRO A 266 0.71 -14.66 5.59
CA PRO A 266 -0.14 -15.40 6.55
C PRO A 266 0.32 -16.85 6.75
N ALA A 267 0.29 -17.32 8.01
CA ALA A 267 0.79 -18.65 8.38
C ALA A 267 0.18 -19.78 7.54
N ALA A 268 -1.10 -19.67 7.17
CA ALA A 268 -1.80 -20.63 6.32
C ALA A 268 -1.21 -20.75 4.90
N ARG A 269 -0.41 -19.77 4.46
CA ARG A 269 0.22 -19.73 3.13
C ARG A 269 1.75 -19.80 3.19
N GLY A 270 2.37 -19.49 4.30
CA GLY A 270 3.82 -19.32 4.45
C GLY A 270 4.66 -20.49 3.93
N ALA A 271 4.19 -21.72 4.07
CA ALA A 271 4.89 -22.92 3.58
C ALA A 271 5.05 -22.98 2.05
N ARG A 272 4.25 -22.22 1.28
CA ARG A 272 4.18 -22.31 -0.19
C ARG A 272 4.38 -20.97 -0.90
N TRP A 273 4.37 -19.87 -0.15
CA TRP A 273 4.37 -18.52 -0.69
C TRP A 273 5.54 -17.71 -0.11
N PRO A 274 6.72 -17.71 -0.73
CA PRO A 274 7.73 -16.72 -0.40
C PRO A 274 7.25 -15.31 -0.77
N LEU A 275 7.83 -14.29 -0.14
CA LEU A 275 7.50 -12.87 -0.39
C LEU A 275 7.61 -12.51 -1.87
N LEU A 276 8.67 -12.98 -2.54
CA LEU A 276 8.88 -12.75 -3.98
C LEU A 276 7.66 -13.20 -4.81
N ARG A 277 7.19 -14.43 -4.60
CA ARG A 277 6.02 -14.95 -5.33
C ARG A 277 4.76 -14.13 -5.10
N ARG A 278 4.58 -13.56 -3.90
CA ARG A 278 3.45 -12.68 -3.60
C ARG A 278 3.57 -11.38 -4.38
N LEU A 279 4.76 -10.76 -4.41
CA LEU A 279 5.01 -9.53 -5.14
C LEU A 279 4.86 -9.71 -6.66
N GLU A 280 5.38 -10.82 -7.23
CA GLU A 280 5.16 -11.19 -8.63
C GLU A 280 3.66 -11.35 -8.95
N THR A 281 2.90 -11.99 -8.05
CA THR A 281 1.45 -12.12 -8.20
C THR A 281 0.77 -10.76 -8.16
N SER A 282 1.20 -9.88 -7.26
CA SER A 282 0.66 -8.52 -7.14
C SER A 282 0.92 -7.70 -8.41
N LEU A 283 2.10 -7.83 -9.02
CA LEU A 283 2.39 -7.23 -10.31
C LEU A 283 1.48 -7.77 -11.43
N ALA A 284 1.31 -9.09 -11.50
CA ALA A 284 0.45 -9.71 -12.53
C ALA A 284 -1.02 -9.26 -12.40
N LEU A 285 -1.52 -9.04 -11.19
CA LEU A 285 -2.88 -8.53 -10.95
C LEU A 285 -3.09 -7.09 -11.47
N LEU A 286 -2.00 -6.36 -11.75
CA LEU A 286 -2.07 -5.02 -12.32
C LEU A 286 -2.28 -4.99 -13.84
N ALA A 287 -2.48 -6.10 -14.52
CA ALA A 287 -2.81 -6.13 -15.95
C ALA A 287 -4.17 -5.48 -16.26
N ASP A 288 -5.08 -5.42 -15.30
CA ASP A 288 -6.42 -4.83 -15.45
C ASP A 288 -6.37 -3.30 -15.54
N ASP A 289 -6.78 -2.74 -16.67
CA ASP A 289 -6.74 -1.30 -16.94
C ASP A 289 -7.73 -0.47 -16.09
N ARG A 290 -8.74 -1.09 -15.49
CA ARG A 290 -9.65 -0.43 -14.54
C ARG A 290 -8.90 0.14 -13.33
N LEU A 291 -7.71 -0.38 -13.01
CA LEU A 291 -6.89 0.11 -11.91
C LEU A 291 -6.26 1.49 -12.17
N ASP A 292 -6.25 1.97 -13.41
CA ASP A 292 -5.73 3.31 -13.74
C ASP A 292 -6.50 4.44 -13.03
N ILE A 293 -7.78 4.23 -12.70
CA ILE A 293 -8.59 5.20 -11.94
C ILE A 293 -8.06 5.46 -10.52
N LEU A 294 -7.19 4.59 -10.00
CA LEU A 294 -6.56 4.76 -8.70
C LEU A 294 -5.36 5.71 -8.72
N ILE A 295 -4.85 6.08 -9.90
CA ILE A 295 -3.78 7.05 -10.04
C ILE A 295 -4.41 8.45 -10.02
N SER A 296 -4.44 9.07 -8.83
CA SER A 296 -5.16 10.32 -8.56
C SER A 296 -4.38 11.59 -8.89
N GLY A 297 -3.09 11.48 -9.23
CA GLY A 297 -2.25 12.62 -9.58
C GLY A 297 -0.85 12.22 -10.00
N GLU A 298 -0.12 13.19 -10.54
CA GLU A 298 1.27 13.01 -10.96
C GLU A 298 2.09 14.28 -10.70
N THR A 299 3.33 14.12 -10.26
CA THR A 299 4.29 15.21 -10.06
C THR A 299 5.65 14.81 -10.64
N ALA A 300 6.33 15.75 -11.28
CA ALA A 300 7.71 15.54 -11.71
C ALA A 300 8.63 15.38 -10.49
N PHE A 301 9.64 14.52 -10.58
CA PHE A 301 10.58 14.29 -9.49
C PHE A 301 11.28 15.58 -9.03
N ASP A 302 11.58 16.48 -9.96
CA ASP A 302 12.20 17.79 -9.65
C ASP A 302 11.33 18.65 -8.73
N ASP A 303 9.99 18.53 -8.82
CA ASP A 303 9.04 19.28 -8.04
C ASP A 303 8.58 18.52 -6.77
N LEU A 304 9.08 17.30 -6.57
CA LEU A 304 8.58 16.40 -5.53
C LEU A 304 8.76 16.99 -4.13
N ALA A 305 9.94 17.52 -3.81
CA ALA A 305 10.22 18.06 -2.48
C ALA A 305 9.27 19.20 -2.09
N THR A 306 8.89 20.05 -3.03
CA THR A 306 7.98 21.18 -2.81
C THR A 306 6.51 20.76 -2.75
N SER A 307 6.15 19.66 -3.41
CA SER A 307 4.78 19.17 -3.51
C SER A 307 4.43 18.10 -2.46
N TYR A 308 5.44 17.43 -1.91
CA TYR A 308 5.30 16.21 -1.11
C TYR A 308 4.33 16.37 0.07
N VAL A 309 4.53 17.41 0.87
CA VAL A 309 3.68 17.67 2.05
C VAL A 309 2.22 17.93 1.66
N ARG A 310 2.00 18.68 0.59
CA ARG A 310 0.64 18.97 0.07
C ARG A 310 -0.04 17.68 -0.43
N ILE A 311 0.71 16.79 -1.10
CA ILE A 311 0.21 15.50 -1.58
C ILE A 311 -0.22 14.62 -0.40
N LEU A 312 0.59 14.56 0.66
CA LEU A 312 0.27 13.80 1.86
C LEU A 312 -0.94 14.34 2.62
N ALA A 313 -1.12 15.65 2.64
CA ALA A 313 -2.21 16.33 3.36
C ALA A 313 -3.57 16.22 2.62
N ASP A 314 -3.58 15.97 1.30
CA ASP A 314 -4.81 15.91 0.53
C ASP A 314 -5.54 14.58 0.77
N PRO A 315 -6.75 14.58 1.40
CA PRO A 315 -7.52 13.37 1.66
C PRO A 315 -7.99 12.65 0.39
N ASN A 316 -8.01 13.34 -0.75
CA ASN A 316 -8.42 12.76 -2.03
C ASN A 316 -7.28 12.01 -2.73
N THR A 317 -6.04 12.20 -2.30
CA THR A 317 -4.90 11.45 -2.80
C THR A 317 -5.08 9.96 -2.55
N LEU A 318 -5.08 9.16 -3.63
CA LEU A 318 -4.99 7.70 -3.63
C LEU A 318 -3.55 7.28 -3.93
N CYS A 319 -3.25 6.96 -5.20
CA CYS A 319 -1.89 6.77 -5.67
C CYS A 319 -1.43 8.06 -6.35
N HIS A 320 -0.49 8.79 -5.75
CA HIS A 320 0.15 9.90 -6.41
C HIS A 320 1.44 9.43 -7.08
N ARG A 321 1.48 9.50 -8.41
CA ARG A 321 2.61 9.03 -9.19
C ARG A 321 3.71 10.07 -9.27
N ILE A 322 4.95 9.62 -9.17
CA ILE A 322 6.15 10.41 -9.41
C ILE A 322 6.65 10.07 -10.82
N ARG A 323 6.90 11.08 -11.65
CA ARG A 323 7.48 10.92 -12.98
C ARG A 323 8.92 11.45 -12.97
N TYR A 324 9.87 10.58 -13.27
CA TYR A 324 11.30 10.95 -13.20
C TYR A 324 11.83 11.60 -14.48
N PHE A 325 11.26 11.32 -15.65
CA PHE A 325 11.67 11.88 -16.94
C PHE A 325 10.48 12.17 -17.84
#